data_8f4e57b3be3ccab2c65396685f079548
#
_entry.id   8f4e57b3be3ccab2c65396685f079548
#
_cell.length_a   1.000
_cell.length_b   1.000
_cell.length_c   1.000
_cell.angle_alpha   90.00
_cell.angle_beta   90.00
_cell.angle_gamma   90.00
#
_symmetry.space_group_name_H-M   'P 1'
#
loop_
_entity.id
_entity.type
_entity.pdbx_description
1 polymer ?
#
loop_
_entity_poly.entity_id
_entity_poly.type
_entity_poly.pdbx_seq_one_letter_code
_entity_poly.pdbx_strand_id
1 'polypeptide(L)'
;MKFALAGLGLDNYPPVVAPWERSSGGAEVLRYARKADSLSWDWLTIPEHVLMPNDMVEHMGTRFVEAMAASAVLMGATTRIHMLTYILPVAYRHPLLLAKQIAT
;
A
#
# COMPACT_ATOMS: atom_id res chain seq x y z
N MET A 1 -12.20 -17.37 8.30
CA MET A 1 -11.80 -16.78 7.01
C MET A 1 -11.08 -15.48 7.31
N LYS A 2 -10.07 -15.12 6.51
CA LYS A 2 -9.35 -13.83 6.65
C LYS A 2 -9.57 -12.98 5.41
N PHE A 3 -9.67 -11.68 5.59
CA PHE A 3 -9.98 -10.72 4.52
C PHE A 3 -8.89 -9.66 4.41
N ALA A 4 -8.49 -9.36 3.18
CA ALA A 4 -7.60 -8.26 2.84
C ALA A 4 -8.39 -7.11 2.20
N LEU A 5 -8.03 -5.89 2.53
CA LEU A 5 -8.57 -4.67 1.94
C LEU A 5 -7.50 -4.04 1.04
N ALA A 6 -7.88 -3.72 -0.20
CA ALA A 6 -7.01 -3.06 -1.17
C ALA A 6 -7.46 -1.61 -1.44
N GLY A 7 -6.61 -0.81 -2.05
CA GLY A 7 -6.88 0.58 -2.41
C GLY A 7 -6.55 1.53 -1.26
N LEU A 8 -7.55 2.27 -0.78
CA LEU A 8 -7.42 3.26 0.29
C LEU A 8 -6.47 4.42 -0.04
N GLY A 9 -6.32 4.75 -1.32
CA GLY A 9 -5.45 5.84 -1.77
C GLY A 9 -3.96 5.51 -1.79
N LEU A 10 -3.59 4.24 -1.69
CA LEU A 10 -2.19 3.77 -1.80
C LEU A 10 -1.71 3.66 -3.24
N ASP A 11 -2.64 3.59 -4.18
CA ASP A 11 -2.41 3.64 -5.62
C ASP A 11 -3.50 4.46 -6.33
N ASN A 12 -3.40 4.59 -7.64
CA ASN A 12 -4.44 5.19 -8.47
C ASN A 12 -4.76 4.35 -9.71
N TYR A 13 -4.71 3.04 -9.58
CA TYR A 13 -5.04 2.11 -10.67
C TYR A 13 -6.46 2.36 -11.20
N PRO A 14 -6.63 2.93 -12.41
CA PRO A 14 -7.91 3.48 -12.87
C PRO A 14 -9.08 2.51 -12.88
N PRO A 15 -8.92 1.21 -13.19
CA PRO A 15 -10.04 0.27 -13.22
C PRO A 15 -10.72 0.03 -11.87
N VAL A 16 -10.03 0.25 -10.75
CA VAL A 16 -10.56 -0.11 -9.42
C VAL A 16 -10.59 1.05 -8.43
N VAL A 17 -9.85 2.14 -8.69
CA VAL A 17 -9.79 3.27 -7.77
C VAL A 17 -11.09 4.07 -7.78
N ALA A 18 -11.66 4.29 -6.62
CA ALA A 18 -12.83 5.15 -6.48
C ALA A 18 -12.46 6.64 -6.65
N PRO A 19 -13.40 7.50 -7.11
CA PRO A 19 -13.10 8.93 -7.33
C PRO A 19 -12.51 9.64 -6.10
N TRP A 20 -12.96 9.30 -4.90
CA TRP A 20 -12.49 9.89 -3.65
C TRP A 20 -11.05 9.48 -3.29
N GLU A 21 -10.59 8.32 -3.77
CA GLU A 21 -9.22 7.84 -3.53
C GLU A 21 -8.19 8.63 -4.31
N ARG A 22 -8.56 9.14 -5.50
CA ARG A 22 -7.65 9.88 -6.38
C ARG A 22 -7.08 11.15 -5.73
N SER A 23 -7.83 11.77 -4.85
CA SER A 23 -7.44 12.98 -4.11
C SER A 23 -6.94 12.72 -2.70
N SER A 24 -6.91 11.45 -2.24
CA SER A 24 -6.48 11.11 -0.89
C SER A 24 -5.01 11.41 -0.67
N GLY A 25 -4.72 12.18 0.36
CA GLY A 25 -3.37 12.41 0.87
C GLY A 25 -3.03 11.46 2.03
N GLY A 26 -1.86 11.65 2.63
CA GLY A 26 -1.39 10.80 3.74
C GLY A 26 -2.34 10.79 4.95
N ALA A 27 -2.96 11.94 5.26
CA ALA A 27 -3.90 12.04 6.38
C ALA A 27 -5.14 11.17 6.17
N GLU A 28 -5.71 11.17 4.95
CA GLU A 28 -6.85 10.35 4.59
C GLU A 28 -6.48 8.87 4.62
N VAL A 29 -5.34 8.50 4.04
CA VAL A 29 -4.83 7.11 4.06
C VAL A 29 -4.69 6.59 5.49
N LEU A 30 -4.12 7.37 6.39
CA LEU A 30 -4.00 6.99 7.81
C LEU A 30 -5.37 6.86 8.49
N ARG A 31 -6.31 7.74 8.18
CA ARG A 31 -7.69 7.67 8.69
C ARG A 31 -8.39 6.40 8.22
N TYR A 32 -8.23 6.03 6.95
CA TYR A 32 -8.80 4.80 6.38
C TYR A 32 -8.19 3.55 7.00
N ALA A 33 -6.85 3.53 7.16
CA ALA A 33 -6.16 2.41 7.79
C ALA A 33 -6.62 2.18 9.23
N ARG A 34 -6.73 3.24 10.03
CA ARG A 34 -7.29 3.16 11.40
C ARG A 34 -8.73 2.66 11.40
N LYS A 35 -9.53 3.09 10.42
CA LYS A 35 -10.91 2.63 10.30
C LYS A 35 -10.98 1.15 9.94
N ALA A 36 -10.15 0.70 9.00
CA ALA A 36 -10.04 -0.72 8.64
C ALA A 36 -9.62 -1.57 9.85
N ASP A 37 -8.63 -1.11 10.60
CA ASP A 37 -8.18 -1.75 11.84
C ASP A 37 -9.32 -1.89 12.87
N SER A 38 -10.09 -0.81 13.09
CA SER A 38 -11.23 -0.81 14.01
C SER A 38 -12.40 -1.69 13.56
N LEU A 39 -12.53 -1.94 12.26
CA LEU A 39 -13.56 -2.81 11.67
C LEU A 39 -13.12 -4.28 11.56
N SER A 40 -12.00 -4.63 12.16
CA SER A 40 -11.48 -6.00 12.23
C SER A 40 -11.09 -6.63 10.88
N TRP A 41 -10.68 -5.80 9.89
CA TRP A 41 -10.00 -6.33 8.72
C TRP A 41 -8.68 -6.99 9.13
N ASP A 42 -8.31 -8.10 8.49
CA ASP A 42 -7.10 -8.84 8.82
C ASP A 42 -5.86 -8.24 8.17
N TRP A 43 -5.99 -7.82 6.91
CA TRP A 43 -4.89 -7.37 6.07
C TRP A 43 -5.21 -6.09 5.33
N LEU A 44 -4.21 -5.22 5.20
CA LEU A 44 -4.21 -4.10 4.27
C LEU A 44 -3.16 -4.37 3.20
N THR A 45 -3.55 -4.41 1.93
CA THR A 45 -2.62 -4.63 0.82
C THR A 45 -1.93 -3.33 0.44
N ILE A 46 -0.63 -3.43 0.17
CA ILE A 46 0.21 -2.30 -0.24
C ILE A 46 0.81 -2.63 -1.60
N PRO A 47 0.33 -1.99 -2.68
CA PRO A 47 0.88 -2.17 -4.00
C PRO A 47 2.16 -1.37 -4.18
N GLU A 48 3.04 -1.81 -5.08
CA GLU A 48 4.21 -1.06 -5.47
C GLU A 48 4.54 -1.24 -6.93
N HIS A 49 4.78 -0.13 -7.61
CA HIS A 49 5.47 -0.08 -8.89
C HIS A 49 6.58 0.98 -8.80
N VAL A 50 7.83 0.56 -8.98
CA VAL A 50 8.99 1.47 -8.89
C VAL A 50 9.00 2.44 -10.07
N LEU A 51 8.68 1.92 -11.25
CA LEU A 51 8.60 2.69 -12.50
C LEU A 51 7.37 2.23 -13.29
N MET A 52 6.76 3.15 -14.02
CA MET A 52 5.67 2.85 -14.94
C MET A 52 6.11 3.19 -16.37
N PRO A 53 6.15 2.21 -17.30
CA PRO A 53 6.39 2.47 -18.71
C PRO A 53 5.35 3.43 -19.29
N ASN A 54 5.78 4.32 -20.19
CA ASN A 54 4.90 5.37 -20.72
C ASN A 54 3.64 4.83 -21.41
N ASP A 55 3.73 3.71 -22.08
CA ASP A 55 2.63 3.02 -22.74
C ASP A 55 1.62 2.38 -21.76
N MET A 56 2.02 2.20 -20.50
CA MET A 56 1.17 1.65 -19.45
C MET A 56 0.51 2.70 -18.55
N VAL A 57 0.95 3.97 -18.63
CA VAL A 57 0.51 5.05 -17.73
C VAL A 57 -1.00 5.25 -17.74
N GLU A 58 -1.60 5.25 -18.93
CA GLU A 58 -3.06 5.46 -19.07
C GLU A 58 -3.86 4.32 -18.42
N HIS A 59 -3.37 3.09 -18.55
CA HIS A 59 -4.03 1.91 -18.04
C HIS A 59 -3.78 1.68 -16.54
N MET A 60 -2.55 1.89 -16.09
CA MET A 60 -2.12 1.54 -14.72
C MET A 60 -2.12 2.73 -13.74
N GLY A 61 -2.11 3.96 -14.26
CA GLY A 61 -1.84 5.14 -13.45
C GLY A 61 -0.36 5.31 -13.12
N THR A 62 -0.03 6.34 -12.38
CA THR A 62 1.37 6.69 -12.02
C THR A 62 1.62 6.76 -10.52
N ARG A 63 0.57 6.65 -9.70
CA ARG A 63 0.68 6.79 -8.26
C ARG A 63 0.71 5.41 -7.61
N PHE A 64 1.89 5.05 -7.14
CA PHE A 64 2.10 3.88 -6.27
C PHE A 64 3.03 4.29 -5.13
N VAL A 65 2.72 3.83 -3.93
CA VAL A 65 3.57 4.09 -2.77
C VAL A 65 4.80 3.16 -2.78
N GLU A 66 5.86 3.57 -2.10
CA GLU A 66 6.96 2.64 -1.77
C GLU A 66 6.50 1.74 -0.62
N ALA A 67 6.54 0.41 -0.83
CA ALA A 67 5.84 -0.54 0.03
C ALA A 67 6.38 -0.59 1.47
N MET A 68 7.71 -0.53 1.66
CA MET A 68 8.30 -0.60 3.00
C MET A 68 8.07 0.68 3.80
N ALA A 69 8.18 1.84 3.15
CA ALA A 69 7.89 3.14 3.77
C ALA A 69 6.41 3.23 4.15
N ALA A 70 5.51 2.88 3.24
CA ALA A 70 4.08 2.87 3.52
C ALA A 70 3.73 1.88 4.65
N SER A 71 4.30 0.68 4.64
CA SER A 71 4.10 -0.31 5.71
C SER A 71 4.50 0.25 7.07
N ALA A 72 5.67 0.87 7.18
CA ALA A 72 6.16 1.43 8.45
C ALA A 72 5.22 2.51 9.00
N VAL A 73 4.76 3.43 8.14
CA VAL A 73 3.84 4.50 8.53
C VAL A 73 2.48 3.93 8.96
N LEU A 74 1.94 2.96 8.22
CA LEU A 74 0.64 2.36 8.51
C LEU A 74 0.69 1.49 9.78
N MET A 75 1.76 0.73 9.99
CA MET A 75 1.97 -0.04 11.22
C MET A 75 2.08 0.86 12.46
N GLY A 76 2.74 2.01 12.33
CA GLY A 76 2.80 3.00 13.40
C GLY A 76 1.45 3.67 13.72
N ALA A 77 0.48 3.58 12.82
CA ALA A 77 -0.85 4.20 12.96
C ALA A 77 -1.97 3.22 13.33
N THR A 78 -1.70 1.91 13.32
CA THR A 78 -2.66 0.81 13.55
C THR A 78 -2.15 -0.11 14.67
N THR A 79 -3.00 -1.02 15.13
CA THR A 79 -2.65 -1.88 16.29
C THR A 79 -2.79 -3.37 16.01
N ARG A 80 -3.62 -3.77 15.08
CA ARG A 80 -3.99 -5.16 14.83
C ARG A 80 -3.85 -5.61 13.38
N ILE A 81 -4.25 -4.74 12.44
CA ILE A 81 -4.26 -5.07 11.02
C ILE A 81 -2.83 -5.31 10.51
N HIS A 82 -2.65 -6.36 9.72
CA HIS A 82 -1.36 -6.69 9.13
C HIS A 82 -1.17 -6.01 7.77
N MET A 83 0.09 -5.71 7.43
CA MET A 83 0.46 -5.20 6.11
C MET A 83 0.82 -6.35 5.19
N LEU A 84 0.23 -6.37 3.99
CA LEU A 84 0.48 -7.37 2.97
C LEU A 84 0.99 -6.66 1.70
N THR A 85 2.29 -6.72 1.45
CA THR A 85 2.86 -6.18 0.22
C THR A 85 2.41 -7.03 -0.98
N TYR A 86 1.78 -6.39 -1.95
CA TYR A 86 1.29 -7.04 -3.16
C TYR A 86 1.46 -6.13 -4.37
N ILE A 87 2.64 -6.17 -4.90
CA ILE A 87 3.85 -7.00 -4.69
C ILE A 87 4.98 -6.20 -4.02
N LEU A 88 6.02 -6.89 -3.58
CA LEU A 88 7.29 -6.30 -3.15
C LEU A 88 8.38 -6.66 -4.17
N PRO A 89 8.84 -5.71 -5.03
CA PRO A 89 9.86 -5.99 -6.06
C PRO A 89 11.25 -6.17 -5.42
N VAL A 90 11.57 -7.37 -4.99
CA VAL A 90 12.82 -7.66 -4.27
C VAL A 90 14.07 -7.44 -5.09
N ALA A 91 13.97 -7.53 -6.42
CA ALA A 91 15.11 -7.33 -7.31
C ALA A 91 15.73 -5.92 -7.26
N TYR A 92 15.00 -4.92 -6.80
CA TYR A 92 15.47 -3.54 -6.65
C TYR A 92 16.05 -3.23 -5.27
N ARG A 93 16.13 -4.22 -4.38
CA ARG A 93 16.51 -4.02 -2.97
C ARG A 93 17.74 -4.83 -2.62
N HIS A 94 18.65 -4.21 -1.87
CA HIS A 94 19.78 -4.96 -1.30
C HIS A 94 19.27 -5.98 -0.29
N PRO A 95 19.60 -7.28 -0.41
CA PRO A 95 18.96 -8.35 0.38
C PRO A 95 19.15 -8.19 1.90
N LEU A 96 20.31 -7.76 2.35
CA LEU A 96 20.56 -7.54 3.78
C LEU A 96 19.74 -6.38 4.33
N LEU A 97 19.58 -5.29 3.56
CA LEU A 97 18.76 -4.16 3.96
C LEU A 97 17.28 -4.55 4.01
N LEU A 98 16.81 -5.26 2.98
CA LEU A 98 15.43 -5.73 2.95
C LEU A 98 15.13 -6.68 4.11
N ALA A 99 16.03 -7.63 4.38
CA ALA A 99 15.88 -8.54 5.53
C ALA A 99 15.77 -7.76 6.86
N LYS A 100 16.59 -6.72 7.03
CA LYS A 100 16.53 -5.86 8.21
C LYS A 100 15.21 -5.10 8.29
N GLN A 101 14.73 -4.54 7.18
CA GLN A 101 13.46 -3.82 7.14
C GLN A 101 12.27 -4.71 7.50
N ILE A 102 12.25 -5.95 6.97
CA ILE A 102 11.17 -6.91 7.28
C ILE A 102 11.22 -7.38 8.73
N ALA A 103 12.41 -7.46 9.33
CA ALA A 103 12.61 -7.92 10.70
C ALA A 103 12.41 -6.82 11.76
N THR A 104 12.12 -5.59 11.35
CA THR A 104 11.89 -4.46 12.26
C THR A 104 10.41 -4.32 12.61
#